data_b9f42949795713e252b2fbe155f2c9f3
#
_entry.id   b9f42949795713e252b2fbe155f2c9f3
#
_cell.length_a   1.000
_cell.length_b   1.000
_cell.length_c   1.000
_cell.angle_alpha   90.00
_cell.angle_beta   90.00
_cell.angle_gamma   90.00
#
_symmetry.space_group_name_H-M   'P 1'
#
loop_
_entity.id
_entity.type
_entity.pdbx_description
1 polymer ?
#
loop_
_entity_poly.entity_id
_entity_poly.type
_entity_poly.pdbx_seq_one_letter_code
_entity_poly.pdbx_strand_id
1 'polypeptide(L)'
;VAAGDPAAAVRQVLQGLEKRRLRAVWDFLPAGYQSDLQRITRQVGERMDPTLWKRAWAIPPRLAKLMRERGDWMLQPAGNTPSNPNAPQPLTATDLNRLADCLDLLASSELGDANRLKTVDLGDWCDRVGATVLGQVEVFARRLPGDSLAQTLAVLSDVQVQSAERAGDEATVQLSTPGGDPVPVEYVRVEGKWIPRDLAEGWIEGMGQAQARLGAFLNAETLAANRPQWESVLAATEEWLGRLEQAEAKEKFDFAWAQGVQNVLTIVAGLSSLDSGSSSEEAGTESPGAEEGPAETTESSPVPLVKVVLKGKYGAAEQDRLLDQLASRVDGGEALVRELAATGTDLILTVGPVEDSAAFAEKLTGWTISKVDQATRTIVATSSPAP
;
A
#
# COMPACT_ATOMS: atom_id res chain seq x y z
N VAL A 1 -12.26 -26.81 17.35
CA VAL A 1 -10.80 -26.70 17.50
C VAL A 1 -10.50 -26.85 18.97
N ALA A 2 -9.57 -27.73 19.32
CA ALA A 2 -9.18 -27.93 20.72
C ALA A 2 -8.67 -26.61 21.29
N ALA A 3 -9.42 -25.98 22.17
CA ALA A 3 -9.15 -24.71 22.83
C ALA A 3 -7.85 -24.72 23.70
N GLY A 4 -6.97 -25.70 23.49
CA GLY A 4 -5.91 -26.05 24.37
C GLY A 4 -4.48 -26.02 23.87
N ASP A 5 -4.23 -26.15 22.56
CA ASP A 5 -2.87 -26.27 22.01
C ASP A 5 -2.55 -25.10 21.07
N PRO A 6 -1.63 -24.18 21.46
CA PRO A 6 -1.23 -23.06 20.62
C PRO A 6 -0.58 -23.50 19.30
N ALA A 7 0.23 -24.55 19.31
CA ALA A 7 0.87 -25.07 18.10
C ALA A 7 -0.16 -25.63 17.10
N ALA A 8 -1.19 -26.31 17.59
CA ALA A 8 -2.27 -26.82 16.73
C ALA A 8 -3.08 -25.67 16.11
N ALA A 9 -3.34 -24.60 16.86
CA ALA A 9 -4.03 -23.41 16.34
C ALA A 9 -3.24 -22.76 15.21
N VAL A 10 -1.93 -22.57 15.39
CA VAL A 10 -1.05 -21.99 14.37
C VAL A 10 -0.97 -22.89 13.13
N ARG A 11 -0.77 -24.21 13.32
CA ARG A 11 -0.76 -25.18 12.19
C ARG A 11 -2.06 -25.12 11.39
N GLN A 12 -3.20 -24.96 12.03
CA GLN A 12 -4.49 -24.87 11.36
C GLN A 12 -4.58 -23.62 10.43
N VAL A 13 -4.09 -22.48 10.91
CA VAL A 13 -4.05 -21.24 10.09
C VAL A 13 -3.11 -21.42 8.91
N LEU A 14 -1.88 -21.91 9.14
CA LEU A 14 -0.90 -22.15 8.10
C LEU A 14 -1.43 -23.12 7.03
N GLN A 15 -2.03 -24.24 7.45
CA GLN A 15 -2.68 -25.18 6.52
C GLN A 15 -3.87 -24.57 5.79
N GLY A 16 -4.60 -23.64 6.43
CA GLY A 16 -5.67 -22.89 5.80
C GLY A 16 -5.14 -21.98 4.70
N LEU A 17 -4.08 -21.25 4.97
CA LEU A 17 -3.40 -20.37 3.99
C LEU A 17 -2.80 -21.17 2.83
N GLU A 18 -2.11 -22.28 3.11
CA GLU A 18 -1.60 -23.20 2.10
C GLU A 18 -2.71 -23.70 1.14
N LYS A 19 -3.87 -24.00 1.69
CA LYS A 19 -5.06 -24.40 0.93
C LYS A 19 -5.87 -23.22 0.39
N ARG A 20 -5.34 -22.00 0.48
CA ARG A 20 -6.00 -20.74 0.07
C ARG A 20 -7.36 -20.51 0.74
N ARG A 21 -7.53 -20.98 1.96
CA ARG A 21 -8.75 -20.80 2.76
C ARG A 21 -8.64 -19.59 3.67
N LEU A 22 -8.96 -18.39 3.15
CA LEU A 22 -8.93 -17.16 3.95
C LEU A 22 -9.87 -17.23 5.17
N ARG A 23 -10.92 -18.05 5.10
CA ARG A 23 -11.80 -18.38 6.24
C ARG A 23 -11.02 -18.91 7.46
N ALA A 24 -9.93 -19.63 7.26
CA ALA A 24 -9.13 -20.15 8.39
C ALA A 24 -8.48 -19.01 9.19
N VAL A 25 -8.08 -17.93 8.53
CA VAL A 25 -7.58 -16.72 9.20
C VAL A 25 -8.70 -16.02 9.96
N TRP A 26 -9.87 -15.90 9.35
CA TRP A 26 -11.04 -15.33 10.01
C TRP A 26 -11.42 -16.12 11.26
N ASP A 27 -11.52 -17.44 11.15
CA ASP A 27 -11.88 -18.31 12.26
C ASP A 27 -10.80 -18.36 13.37
N PHE A 28 -9.58 -17.97 13.07
CA PHE A 28 -8.51 -17.82 14.06
C PHE A 28 -8.71 -16.60 14.96
N LEU A 29 -9.28 -15.52 14.43
CA LEU A 29 -9.51 -14.30 15.19
C LEU A 29 -10.51 -14.50 16.34
N PRO A 30 -10.31 -13.86 17.51
CA PRO A 30 -11.31 -13.75 18.57
C PRO A 30 -12.64 -13.18 18.08
N ALA A 31 -13.74 -13.51 18.74
CA ALA A 31 -15.06 -13.01 18.35
C ALA A 31 -15.15 -11.46 18.43
N GLY A 32 -14.50 -10.86 19.43
CA GLY A 32 -14.39 -9.40 19.53
C GLY A 32 -13.71 -8.78 18.31
N TYR A 33 -12.60 -9.38 17.86
CA TYR A 33 -11.85 -8.88 16.68
C TYR A 33 -12.68 -9.01 15.40
N GLN A 34 -13.36 -10.15 15.23
CA GLN A 34 -14.30 -10.34 14.12
C GLN A 34 -15.42 -9.30 14.14
N SER A 35 -15.97 -9.02 15.33
CA SER A 35 -17.02 -8.00 15.51
C SER A 35 -16.52 -6.59 15.19
N ASP A 36 -15.29 -6.26 15.56
CA ASP A 36 -14.69 -4.96 15.25
C ASP A 36 -14.54 -4.75 13.74
N LEU A 37 -13.98 -5.74 13.02
CA LEU A 37 -13.85 -5.70 11.56
C LEU A 37 -15.22 -5.62 10.88
N GLN A 38 -16.19 -6.40 11.35
CA GLN A 38 -17.55 -6.39 10.85
C GLN A 38 -18.23 -5.01 11.04
N ARG A 39 -17.98 -4.38 12.20
CA ARG A 39 -18.49 -3.05 12.53
C ARG A 39 -17.91 -1.98 11.61
N ILE A 40 -16.59 -1.99 11.37
CA ILE A 40 -15.93 -1.07 10.44
C ILE A 40 -16.51 -1.22 9.04
N THR A 41 -16.63 -2.44 8.54
CA THR A 41 -17.18 -2.69 7.19
C THR A 41 -18.61 -2.18 7.07
N ARG A 42 -19.43 -2.39 8.09
CA ARG A 42 -20.81 -1.87 8.14
C ARG A 42 -20.83 -0.34 8.12
N GLN A 43 -19.98 0.30 8.93
CA GLN A 43 -19.88 1.77 8.97
C GLN A 43 -19.50 2.37 7.61
N VAL A 44 -18.61 1.71 6.85
CA VAL A 44 -18.32 2.11 5.47
C VAL A 44 -19.57 2.05 4.62
N GLY A 45 -20.31 0.95 4.65
CA GLY A 45 -21.54 0.80 3.88
C GLY A 45 -22.65 1.79 4.27
N GLU A 46 -22.72 2.19 5.55
CA GLU A 46 -23.74 3.12 6.06
C GLU A 46 -23.46 4.58 5.68
N ARG A 47 -22.20 4.99 5.66
CA ARG A 47 -21.78 6.39 5.55
C ARG A 47 -21.30 6.77 4.15
N MET A 48 -20.79 5.81 3.36
CA MET A 48 -20.31 6.08 2.02
C MET A 48 -21.48 6.48 1.09
N ASP A 49 -21.27 7.49 0.23
CA ASP A 49 -22.21 7.87 -0.81
C ASP A 49 -22.41 6.70 -1.79
N PRO A 50 -23.62 6.13 -1.91
CA PRO A 50 -23.85 4.97 -2.76
C PRO A 50 -23.61 5.24 -4.24
N THR A 51 -23.77 6.49 -4.70
CA THR A 51 -23.55 6.87 -6.10
C THR A 51 -22.06 6.89 -6.42
N LEU A 52 -21.25 7.52 -5.56
CA LEU A 52 -19.80 7.52 -5.70
C LEU A 52 -19.23 6.11 -5.59
N TRP A 53 -19.71 5.31 -4.63
CA TRP A 53 -19.32 3.91 -4.47
C TRP A 53 -19.60 3.09 -5.73
N LYS A 54 -20.82 3.19 -6.27
CA LYS A 54 -21.21 2.50 -7.50
C LYS A 54 -20.35 2.90 -8.70
N ARG A 55 -20.04 4.20 -8.84
CA ARG A 55 -19.13 4.67 -9.91
C ARG A 55 -17.73 4.13 -9.75
N ALA A 56 -17.18 4.17 -8.53
CA ALA A 56 -15.84 3.62 -8.25
C ALA A 56 -15.78 2.12 -8.57
N TRP A 57 -16.79 1.35 -8.18
CA TRP A 57 -16.85 -0.09 -8.42
C TRP A 57 -17.28 -0.48 -9.85
N ALA A 58 -17.65 0.48 -10.68
CA ALA A 58 -17.79 0.25 -12.12
C ALA A 58 -16.43 0.24 -12.87
N ILE A 59 -15.36 0.74 -12.26
CA ILE A 59 -14.02 0.78 -12.83
C ILE A 59 -13.40 -0.62 -12.98
N PRO A 60 -13.35 -1.49 -11.93
CA PRO A 60 -12.74 -2.81 -12.01
C PRO A 60 -13.24 -3.69 -13.18
N PRO A 61 -14.55 -3.83 -13.46
CA PRO A 61 -15.03 -4.61 -14.62
C PRO A 61 -14.59 -4.04 -15.96
N ARG A 62 -14.47 -2.72 -16.09
CA ARG A 62 -13.96 -2.10 -17.33
C ARG A 62 -12.49 -2.40 -17.52
N LEU A 63 -11.68 -2.34 -16.46
CA LEU A 63 -10.29 -2.78 -16.48
C LEU A 63 -10.18 -4.28 -16.83
N ALA A 64 -11.01 -5.11 -16.21
CA ALA A 64 -11.06 -6.54 -16.50
C ALA A 64 -11.34 -6.81 -17.99
N LYS A 65 -12.31 -6.09 -18.57
CA LYS A 65 -12.61 -6.16 -20.01
C LYS A 65 -11.39 -5.75 -20.85
N LEU A 66 -10.75 -4.63 -20.55
CA LEU A 66 -9.54 -4.19 -21.23
C LEU A 66 -8.41 -5.22 -21.17
N MET A 67 -8.18 -5.83 -20.00
CA MET A 67 -7.18 -6.88 -19.83
C MET A 67 -7.43 -8.09 -20.73
N ARG A 68 -8.70 -8.48 -20.93
CA ARG A 68 -9.07 -9.59 -21.81
C ARG A 68 -8.97 -9.22 -23.29
N GLU A 69 -9.41 -8.02 -23.67
CA GLU A 69 -9.49 -7.59 -25.07
C GLU A 69 -8.18 -7.01 -25.60
N ARG A 70 -7.38 -6.40 -24.73
CA ARG A 70 -6.14 -5.66 -25.06
C ARG A 70 -4.92 -6.14 -24.27
N GLY A 71 -5.00 -7.32 -23.66
CA GLY A 71 -3.91 -7.87 -22.85
C GLY A 71 -2.57 -7.92 -23.58
N ASP A 72 -2.57 -8.28 -24.86
CA ASP A 72 -1.36 -8.30 -25.70
C ASP A 72 -0.73 -6.91 -25.87
N TRP A 73 -1.51 -5.84 -25.79
CA TRP A 73 -1.01 -4.47 -25.85
C TRP A 73 -0.45 -4.00 -24.50
N MET A 74 -0.99 -4.51 -23.40
CA MET A 74 -0.51 -4.22 -22.04
C MET A 74 0.80 -4.94 -21.73
N LEU A 75 1.01 -6.10 -22.36
CA LEU A 75 2.23 -6.86 -22.20
C LEU A 75 3.34 -6.21 -23.03
N GLN A 76 4.43 -5.82 -22.38
CA GLN A 76 5.61 -5.40 -23.11
C GLN A 76 6.09 -6.58 -23.97
N PRO A 77 6.45 -6.36 -25.25
CA PRO A 77 7.11 -7.40 -26.01
C PRO A 77 8.33 -7.83 -25.18
N ALA A 78 8.52 -9.14 -25.06
CA ALA A 78 9.70 -9.71 -24.42
C ALA A 78 10.94 -9.28 -25.24
N GLY A 79 11.29 -8.00 -25.10
CA GLY A 79 12.55 -7.46 -25.61
C GLY A 79 13.66 -8.19 -24.89
N ASN A 80 14.80 -8.36 -25.52
CA ASN A 80 16.02 -9.02 -25.08
C ASN A 80 16.40 -8.68 -23.63
N THR A 81 15.58 -9.09 -22.68
CA THR A 81 15.94 -9.06 -21.26
C THR A 81 17.05 -10.10 -21.12
N PRO A 82 18.26 -9.70 -20.70
CA PRO A 82 19.31 -10.67 -20.45
C PRO A 82 18.74 -11.73 -19.53
N SER A 83 19.04 -13.01 -19.80
CA SER A 83 18.59 -14.16 -19.03
C SER A 83 19.14 -14.11 -17.61
N ASN A 84 18.63 -13.20 -16.80
CA ASN A 84 18.88 -13.21 -15.37
C ASN A 84 17.88 -14.21 -14.76
N PRO A 85 18.34 -15.37 -14.28
CA PRO A 85 17.45 -16.39 -13.71
C PRO A 85 16.66 -15.87 -12.50
N ASN A 86 17.11 -14.78 -11.88
CA ASN A 86 16.45 -14.14 -10.75
C ASN A 86 15.56 -12.93 -11.15
N ALA A 87 15.45 -12.61 -12.45
CA ALA A 87 14.55 -11.56 -12.89
C ALA A 87 13.09 -12.02 -12.71
N PRO A 88 12.19 -11.12 -12.28
CA PRO A 88 10.76 -11.42 -12.24
C PRO A 88 10.29 -11.91 -13.62
N GLN A 89 9.54 -12.99 -13.62
CA GLN A 89 9.00 -13.50 -14.89
C GLN A 89 8.02 -12.48 -15.48
N PRO A 90 8.07 -12.20 -16.78
CA PRO A 90 7.14 -11.28 -17.40
C PRO A 90 5.69 -11.75 -17.21
N LEU A 91 4.77 -10.81 -17.05
CA LEU A 91 3.34 -11.10 -17.04
C LEU A 91 2.92 -11.73 -18.35
N THR A 92 2.02 -12.69 -18.27
CA THR A 92 1.44 -13.36 -19.43
C THR A 92 -0.01 -12.96 -19.64
N ALA A 93 -0.57 -13.21 -20.83
CA ALA A 93 -1.99 -13.01 -21.10
C ALA A 93 -2.89 -13.84 -20.14
N THR A 94 -2.42 -15.02 -19.74
CA THR A 94 -3.12 -15.84 -18.75
C THR A 94 -3.14 -15.16 -17.37
N ASP A 95 -2.06 -14.50 -16.97
CA ASP A 95 -2.02 -13.77 -15.69
C ASP A 95 -2.95 -12.56 -15.70
N LEU A 96 -3.01 -11.83 -16.83
CA LEU A 96 -3.96 -10.72 -17.01
C LEU A 96 -5.41 -11.20 -16.97
N ASN A 97 -5.74 -12.32 -17.61
CA ASN A 97 -7.08 -12.89 -17.56
C ASN A 97 -7.49 -13.29 -16.13
N ARG A 98 -6.56 -13.88 -15.36
CA ARG A 98 -6.81 -14.20 -13.95
C ARG A 98 -7.03 -12.95 -13.10
N LEU A 99 -6.26 -11.89 -13.35
CA LEU A 99 -6.48 -10.61 -12.66
C LEU A 99 -7.83 -10.01 -13.04
N ALA A 100 -8.21 -10.08 -14.31
CA ALA A 100 -9.53 -9.66 -14.78
C ALA A 100 -10.66 -10.44 -14.07
N ASP A 101 -10.53 -11.75 -13.93
CA ASP A 101 -11.50 -12.58 -13.19
C ASP A 101 -11.59 -12.18 -11.71
N CYS A 102 -10.44 -11.83 -11.09
CA CYS A 102 -10.41 -11.32 -9.73
C CYS A 102 -11.12 -9.97 -9.59
N LEU A 103 -10.90 -9.04 -10.52
CA LEU A 103 -11.56 -7.73 -10.53
C LEU A 103 -13.08 -7.86 -10.70
N ASP A 104 -13.53 -8.73 -11.60
CA ASP A 104 -14.96 -8.99 -11.79
C ASP A 104 -15.59 -9.65 -10.55
N LEU A 105 -14.89 -10.61 -9.93
CA LEU A 105 -15.35 -11.24 -8.70
C LEU A 105 -15.49 -10.23 -7.56
N LEU A 106 -14.49 -9.37 -7.36
CA LEU A 106 -14.53 -8.32 -6.34
C LEU A 106 -15.68 -7.34 -6.59
N ALA A 107 -15.84 -6.86 -7.82
CA ALA A 107 -16.89 -5.92 -8.18
C ALA A 107 -18.31 -6.51 -8.06
N SER A 108 -18.46 -7.80 -8.34
CA SER A 108 -19.76 -8.51 -8.22
C SER A 108 -20.05 -8.97 -6.79
N SER A 109 -19.06 -8.96 -5.90
CA SER A 109 -19.22 -9.33 -4.49
C SER A 109 -19.99 -8.25 -3.71
N GLU A 110 -20.17 -8.50 -2.41
CA GLU A 110 -20.78 -7.55 -1.49
C GLU A 110 -19.99 -6.24 -1.37
N LEU A 111 -18.67 -6.27 -1.66
CA LEU A 111 -17.84 -5.07 -1.64
C LEU A 111 -18.21 -4.09 -2.74
N GLY A 112 -18.73 -4.55 -3.87
CA GLY A 112 -19.16 -3.72 -5.00
C GLY A 112 -20.41 -2.88 -4.76
N ASP A 113 -21.15 -3.12 -3.68
CA ASP A 113 -22.41 -2.42 -3.37
C ASP A 113 -22.44 -1.93 -1.93
N ALA A 114 -22.48 -0.61 -1.73
CA ALA A 114 -22.52 0.00 -0.40
C ALA A 114 -23.69 -0.49 0.47
N ASN A 115 -24.83 -0.84 -0.13
CA ASN A 115 -25.96 -1.37 0.63
C ASN A 115 -25.72 -2.82 1.07
N ARG A 116 -25.05 -3.62 0.25
CA ARG A 116 -24.67 -5.00 0.62
C ARG A 116 -23.58 -5.04 1.68
N LEU A 117 -22.67 -4.05 1.71
CA LEU A 117 -21.67 -3.89 2.76
C LEU A 117 -22.30 -3.76 4.17
N LYS A 118 -23.47 -3.15 4.30
CA LYS A 118 -24.16 -2.98 5.59
C LYS A 118 -24.48 -4.32 6.27
N THR A 119 -24.67 -5.37 5.49
CA THR A 119 -25.14 -6.68 5.95
C THR A 119 -24.18 -7.80 5.58
N VAL A 120 -23.01 -7.51 5.01
CA VAL A 120 -22.06 -8.55 4.64
C VAL A 120 -21.60 -9.36 5.88
N ASP A 121 -21.54 -10.67 5.76
CA ASP A 121 -20.82 -11.54 6.68
C ASP A 121 -19.40 -11.71 6.13
N LEU A 122 -18.41 -11.11 6.83
CA LEU A 122 -17.01 -11.17 6.40
C LEU A 122 -16.45 -12.57 6.45
N GLY A 123 -16.94 -13.43 7.36
CA GLY A 123 -16.53 -14.82 7.43
C GLY A 123 -16.96 -15.60 6.19
N ASP A 124 -18.21 -15.43 5.78
CA ASP A 124 -18.73 -16.05 4.55
C ASP A 124 -18.11 -15.43 3.29
N TRP A 125 -17.83 -14.13 3.32
CA TRP A 125 -17.10 -13.47 2.25
C TRP A 125 -15.68 -14.03 2.09
N CYS A 126 -14.94 -14.22 3.19
CA CYS A 126 -13.62 -14.85 3.19
C CYS A 126 -13.64 -16.27 2.61
N ASP A 127 -14.71 -17.03 2.83
CA ASP A 127 -14.85 -18.40 2.31
C ASP A 127 -15.16 -18.41 0.80
N ARG A 128 -16.09 -17.57 0.35
CA ARG A 128 -16.56 -17.56 -1.04
C ARG A 128 -15.67 -16.77 -2.00
N VAL A 129 -15.31 -15.56 -1.60
CA VAL A 129 -14.59 -14.59 -2.44
C VAL A 129 -13.12 -14.56 -2.09
N GLY A 130 -12.81 -14.50 -0.80
CA GLY A 130 -11.45 -14.34 -0.29
C GLY A 130 -10.50 -15.46 -0.73
N ALA A 131 -10.96 -16.69 -0.82
CA ALA A 131 -10.16 -17.83 -1.28
C ALA A 131 -9.68 -17.66 -2.73
N THR A 132 -10.58 -17.24 -3.62
CA THR A 132 -10.24 -16.98 -5.03
C THR A 132 -9.31 -15.79 -5.17
N VAL A 133 -9.61 -14.68 -4.46
CA VAL A 133 -8.78 -13.47 -4.47
C VAL A 133 -7.36 -13.78 -4.00
N LEU A 134 -7.21 -14.48 -2.86
CA LEU A 134 -5.90 -14.86 -2.33
C LEU A 134 -5.10 -15.68 -3.35
N GLY A 135 -5.73 -16.66 -4.00
CA GLY A 135 -5.08 -17.47 -5.02
C GLY A 135 -4.60 -16.67 -6.23
N GLN A 136 -5.34 -15.66 -6.67
CA GLN A 136 -4.94 -14.81 -7.80
C GLN A 136 -3.86 -13.81 -7.39
N VAL A 137 -3.99 -13.19 -6.21
CA VAL A 137 -2.99 -12.27 -5.66
C VAL A 137 -1.64 -12.95 -5.50
N GLU A 138 -1.60 -14.20 -5.01
CA GLU A 138 -0.37 -14.98 -4.89
C GLU A 138 0.33 -15.17 -6.24
N VAL A 139 -0.42 -15.57 -7.29
CA VAL A 139 0.13 -15.76 -8.63
C VAL A 139 0.69 -14.45 -9.19
N PHE A 140 -0.02 -13.35 -9.01
CA PHE A 140 0.38 -12.03 -9.48
C PHE A 140 1.59 -11.49 -8.71
N ALA A 141 1.58 -11.63 -7.38
CA ALA A 141 2.65 -11.15 -6.52
C ALA A 141 4.00 -11.82 -6.82
N ARG A 142 4.01 -13.10 -7.25
CA ARG A 142 5.23 -13.80 -7.71
C ARG A 142 5.86 -13.18 -8.97
N ARG A 143 5.11 -12.33 -9.69
CA ARG A 143 5.55 -11.64 -10.92
C ARG A 143 6.01 -10.22 -10.68
N LEU A 144 5.70 -9.65 -9.52
CA LEU A 144 6.12 -8.29 -9.16
C LEU A 144 7.56 -8.30 -8.62
N PRO A 145 8.41 -7.33 -9.02
CA PRO A 145 9.72 -7.18 -8.44
C PRO A 145 9.63 -6.66 -7.00
N GLY A 146 10.48 -7.15 -6.12
CA GLY A 146 10.63 -6.66 -4.74
C GLY A 146 10.16 -7.65 -3.67
N ASP A 147 10.28 -7.25 -2.41
CA ASP A 147 9.79 -7.98 -1.23
C ASP A 147 8.26 -7.93 -1.21
N SER A 148 7.68 -8.85 -1.93
CA SER A 148 6.25 -8.84 -2.21
C SER A 148 5.50 -9.72 -1.22
N LEU A 149 4.19 -9.45 -1.09
CA LEU A 149 3.22 -10.34 -0.46
C LEU A 149 3.40 -11.82 -0.88
N ALA A 150 3.89 -12.08 -2.10
CA ALA A 150 4.20 -13.41 -2.58
C ALA A 150 5.35 -14.07 -1.84
N GLN A 151 6.42 -13.34 -1.54
CA GLN A 151 7.53 -13.89 -0.73
C GLN A 151 7.03 -14.17 0.68
N THR A 152 6.25 -13.25 1.27
CA THR A 152 5.63 -13.47 2.58
C THR A 152 4.73 -14.71 2.57
N LEU A 153 3.86 -14.87 1.57
CA LEU A 153 2.99 -16.05 1.46
C LEU A 153 3.78 -17.33 1.18
N ALA A 154 4.84 -17.27 0.36
CA ALA A 154 5.73 -18.40 0.11
C ALA A 154 6.46 -18.79 1.40
N VAL A 155 7.01 -17.83 2.15
CA VAL A 155 7.64 -18.08 3.46
C VAL A 155 6.61 -18.70 4.42
N LEU A 156 5.40 -18.17 4.50
CA LEU A 156 4.33 -18.70 5.36
C LEU A 156 3.94 -20.14 5.02
N SER A 157 3.97 -20.53 3.73
CA SER A 157 3.69 -21.90 3.31
C SER A 157 4.77 -22.91 3.75
N ASP A 158 6.00 -22.42 3.90
CA ASP A 158 7.15 -23.26 4.30
C ASP A 158 7.39 -23.24 5.82
N VAL A 159 6.66 -22.40 6.58
CA VAL A 159 6.80 -22.35 8.04
C VAL A 159 6.36 -23.65 8.68
N GLN A 160 7.23 -24.18 9.51
CA GLN A 160 6.99 -25.35 10.34
C GLN A 160 6.81 -24.95 11.79
N VAL A 161 5.79 -25.51 12.44
CA VAL A 161 5.56 -25.36 13.88
C VAL A 161 6.25 -26.52 14.58
N GLN A 162 7.37 -26.26 15.23
CA GLN A 162 8.20 -27.31 15.86
C GLN A 162 7.67 -27.69 17.24
N SER A 163 7.52 -26.72 18.13
CA SER A 163 7.10 -26.95 19.51
C SER A 163 6.35 -25.75 20.07
N ALA A 164 5.63 -25.96 21.17
CA ALA A 164 5.06 -24.87 21.92
C ALA A 164 5.26 -25.14 23.42
N GLU A 165 5.71 -24.12 24.15
CA GLU A 165 5.75 -24.07 25.58
C GLU A 165 4.57 -23.24 26.07
N ARG A 166 3.87 -23.71 27.09
CA ARG A 166 2.65 -23.08 27.61
C ARG A 166 2.78 -22.80 29.11
N ALA A 167 2.44 -21.57 29.48
CA ALA A 167 2.33 -21.13 30.88
C ALA A 167 0.98 -20.41 31.10
N GLY A 168 -0.06 -21.17 31.43
CA GLY A 168 -1.40 -20.61 31.62
C GLY A 168 -2.03 -20.14 30.32
N ASP A 169 -2.29 -18.83 30.23
CA ASP A 169 -2.83 -18.14 29.03
C ASP A 169 -1.74 -17.51 28.16
N GLU A 170 -0.48 -17.83 28.40
CA GLU A 170 0.67 -17.46 27.57
C GLU A 170 1.30 -18.70 26.96
N ALA A 171 1.88 -18.55 25.76
CA ALA A 171 2.62 -19.61 25.10
C ALA A 171 3.71 -19.04 24.20
N THR A 172 4.81 -19.78 24.07
CA THR A 172 5.85 -19.53 23.07
C THR A 172 5.82 -20.65 22.06
N VAL A 173 5.61 -20.32 20.79
CA VAL A 173 5.58 -21.27 19.67
C VAL A 173 6.86 -21.09 18.86
N GLN A 174 7.60 -22.19 18.68
CA GLN A 174 8.80 -22.20 17.85
C GLN A 174 8.42 -22.41 16.38
N LEU A 175 8.68 -21.38 15.56
CA LEU A 175 8.43 -21.40 14.12
C LEU A 175 9.78 -21.47 13.39
N SER A 176 9.89 -22.28 12.35
CA SER A 176 11.10 -22.34 11.51
C SER A 176 10.72 -22.44 10.02
N THR A 177 11.59 -21.94 9.18
CA THR A 177 11.58 -22.22 7.74
C THR A 177 12.57 -23.37 7.44
N PRO A 178 12.44 -24.09 6.32
CA PRO A 178 13.38 -25.14 5.96
C PRO A 178 14.83 -24.61 5.92
N GLY A 179 15.69 -25.19 6.77
CA GLY A 179 17.10 -24.79 6.88
C GLY A 179 17.36 -23.52 7.70
N GLY A 180 16.35 -22.90 8.26
CA GLY A 180 16.46 -21.76 9.18
C GLY A 180 16.41 -22.17 10.65
N ASP A 181 16.97 -21.35 11.52
CA ASP A 181 16.87 -21.52 12.95
C ASP A 181 15.43 -21.28 13.44
N PRO A 182 14.98 -22.00 14.48
CA PRO A 182 13.67 -21.74 15.09
C PRO A 182 13.58 -20.34 15.69
N VAL A 183 12.53 -19.63 15.36
CA VAL A 183 12.21 -18.30 15.90
C VAL A 183 11.07 -18.44 16.91
N PRO A 184 11.27 -18.02 18.16
CA PRO A 184 10.19 -18.00 19.16
C PRO A 184 9.20 -16.88 18.85
N VAL A 185 7.91 -17.23 18.81
CA VAL A 185 6.81 -16.26 18.68
C VAL A 185 5.92 -16.40 19.90
N GLU A 186 5.69 -15.29 20.58
CA GLU A 186 4.85 -15.26 21.78
C GLU A 186 3.37 -15.16 21.41
N TYR A 187 2.57 -15.93 22.09
CA TYR A 187 1.11 -15.99 21.96
C TYR A 187 0.45 -15.75 23.31
N VAL A 188 -0.68 -15.09 23.29
CA VAL A 188 -1.57 -14.89 24.43
C VAL A 188 -2.96 -15.42 24.10
N ARG A 189 -3.70 -15.82 25.15
CA ARG A 189 -5.04 -16.33 24.97
C ARG A 189 -6.07 -15.24 25.12
N VAL A 190 -6.75 -14.88 24.03
CA VAL A 190 -7.81 -13.86 23.97
C VAL A 190 -9.13 -14.57 23.60
N GLU A 191 -10.15 -14.47 24.45
CA GLU A 191 -11.46 -15.11 24.23
C GLU A 191 -11.36 -16.61 23.86
N GLY A 192 -10.41 -17.31 24.46
CA GLY A 192 -10.17 -18.73 24.20
C GLY A 192 -9.39 -19.06 22.93
N LYS A 193 -8.95 -18.06 22.16
CA LYS A 193 -8.11 -18.18 20.96
C LYS A 193 -6.66 -17.80 21.27
N TRP A 194 -5.72 -18.49 20.66
CA TRP A 194 -4.30 -18.16 20.74
C TRP A 194 -3.93 -17.14 19.68
N ILE A 195 -3.53 -15.94 20.10
CA ILE A 195 -3.22 -14.79 19.22
C ILE A 195 -1.78 -14.37 19.45
N PRO A 196 -0.99 -14.04 18.41
CA PRO A 196 0.31 -13.45 18.60
C PRO A 196 0.25 -12.25 19.55
N ARG A 197 1.16 -12.19 20.53
CA ARG A 197 1.16 -11.14 21.57
C ARG A 197 1.13 -9.75 20.96
N ASP A 198 1.99 -9.47 19.98
CA ASP A 198 2.06 -8.16 19.33
C ASP A 198 0.72 -7.76 18.69
N LEU A 199 0.03 -8.74 18.07
CA LEU A 199 -1.31 -8.50 17.52
C LEU A 199 -2.33 -8.22 18.61
N ALA A 200 -2.26 -8.93 19.72
CA ALA A 200 -3.21 -8.74 20.83
C ALA A 200 -3.01 -7.39 21.52
N GLU A 201 -1.77 -7.01 21.77
CA GLU A 201 -1.41 -5.72 22.41
C GLU A 201 -1.73 -4.53 21.48
N GLY A 202 -1.41 -4.63 20.19
CA GLY A 202 -1.67 -3.58 19.22
C GLY A 202 -3.12 -3.48 18.73
N TRP A 203 -3.98 -4.47 19.00
CA TRP A 203 -5.34 -4.51 18.42
C TRP A 203 -6.21 -3.34 18.84
N ILE A 204 -6.28 -3.06 20.14
CA ILE A 204 -7.16 -2.00 20.69
C ILE A 204 -6.75 -0.63 20.14
N GLU A 205 -5.45 -0.35 20.16
CA GLU A 205 -4.92 0.91 19.66
C GLU A 205 -5.10 1.00 18.14
N GLY A 206 -4.71 -0.03 17.38
CA GLY A 206 -4.84 -0.08 15.93
C GLY A 206 -6.29 0.06 15.45
N MET A 207 -7.23 -0.61 16.14
CA MET A 207 -8.65 -0.48 15.85
C MET A 207 -9.21 0.88 16.23
N GLY A 208 -8.75 1.47 17.34
CA GLY A 208 -9.09 2.83 17.72
C GLY A 208 -8.64 3.85 16.69
N GLN A 209 -7.41 3.75 16.24
CA GLN A 209 -6.86 4.60 15.16
C GLN A 209 -7.61 4.39 13.83
N ALA A 210 -7.87 3.14 13.45
CA ALA A 210 -8.63 2.84 12.24
C ALA A 210 -10.03 3.43 12.28
N GLN A 211 -10.73 3.32 13.40
CA GLN A 211 -12.06 3.92 13.59
C GLN A 211 -12.02 5.44 13.58
N ALA A 212 -11.03 6.06 14.22
CA ALA A 212 -10.87 7.51 14.22
C ALA A 212 -10.61 8.05 12.80
N ARG A 213 -9.66 7.45 12.07
CA ARG A 213 -9.37 7.81 10.67
C ARG A 213 -10.60 7.61 9.77
N LEU A 214 -11.25 6.47 9.88
CA LEU A 214 -12.46 6.19 9.12
C LEU A 214 -13.58 7.15 9.50
N GLY A 215 -13.75 7.46 10.78
CA GLY A 215 -14.72 8.43 11.28
C GLY A 215 -14.50 9.84 10.73
N ALA A 216 -13.25 10.28 10.68
CA ALA A 216 -12.87 11.56 10.09
C ALA A 216 -13.11 11.56 8.57
N PHE A 217 -12.72 10.49 7.86
CA PHE A 217 -12.91 10.35 6.42
C PHE A 217 -14.39 10.25 6.02
N LEU A 218 -15.19 9.47 6.76
CA LEU A 218 -16.62 9.23 6.52
C LEU A 218 -17.53 10.22 7.24
N ASN A 219 -16.99 11.31 7.81
CA ASN A 219 -17.80 12.40 8.33
C ASN A 219 -18.60 13.05 7.19
N ALA A 220 -19.87 13.35 7.43
CA ALA A 220 -20.75 13.91 6.41
C ALA A 220 -20.26 15.26 5.85
N GLU A 221 -19.67 16.09 6.69
CA GLU A 221 -19.06 17.37 6.29
C GLU A 221 -17.83 17.15 5.40
N THR A 222 -16.92 16.27 5.81
CA THR A 222 -15.72 15.90 5.04
C THR A 222 -16.08 15.27 3.70
N LEU A 223 -17.08 14.36 3.70
CA LEU A 223 -17.56 13.75 2.45
C LEU A 223 -18.19 14.78 1.53
N ALA A 224 -19.00 15.72 2.06
CA ALA A 224 -19.60 16.78 1.26
C ALA A 224 -18.55 17.75 0.70
N ALA A 225 -17.57 18.16 1.51
CA ALA A 225 -16.47 19.03 1.09
C ALA A 225 -15.60 18.39 0.00
N ASN A 226 -15.29 17.11 0.13
CA ASN A 226 -14.43 16.39 -0.81
C ASN A 226 -15.18 15.78 -2.01
N ARG A 227 -16.52 15.82 -2.01
CA ARG A 227 -17.33 15.24 -3.08
C ARG A 227 -16.96 15.74 -4.48
N PRO A 228 -16.78 17.06 -4.74
CA PRO A 228 -16.39 17.55 -6.07
C PRO A 228 -15.05 16.97 -6.53
N GLN A 229 -14.09 16.81 -5.61
CA GLN A 229 -12.80 16.21 -5.90
C GLN A 229 -12.93 14.73 -6.27
N TRP A 230 -13.72 13.95 -5.51
CA TRP A 230 -13.99 12.54 -5.83
C TRP A 230 -14.70 12.38 -7.16
N GLU A 231 -15.69 13.22 -7.45
CA GLU A 231 -16.40 13.21 -8.73
C GLU A 231 -15.45 13.54 -9.90
N SER A 232 -14.53 14.49 -9.71
CA SER A 232 -13.50 14.83 -10.70
C SER A 232 -12.54 13.68 -10.95
N VAL A 233 -12.06 13.00 -9.89
CA VAL A 233 -11.16 11.84 -10.00
C VAL A 233 -11.84 10.69 -10.73
N LEU A 234 -13.09 10.39 -10.38
CA LEU A 234 -13.87 9.34 -11.03
C LEU A 234 -14.12 9.69 -12.51
N ALA A 235 -14.48 10.94 -12.81
CA ALA A 235 -14.72 11.38 -14.19
C ALA A 235 -13.43 11.28 -15.03
N ALA A 236 -12.29 11.71 -14.50
CA ALA A 236 -11.00 11.58 -15.19
C ALA A 236 -10.60 10.11 -15.43
N THR A 237 -10.88 9.24 -14.46
CA THR A 237 -10.62 7.79 -14.60
C THR A 237 -11.56 7.15 -15.62
N GLU A 238 -12.84 7.49 -15.61
CA GLU A 238 -13.83 7.01 -16.57
C GLU A 238 -13.48 7.47 -18.01
N GLU A 239 -13.05 8.72 -18.16
CA GLU A 239 -12.60 9.25 -19.46
C GLU A 239 -11.32 8.56 -19.94
N TRP A 240 -10.35 8.36 -19.06
CA TRP A 240 -9.14 7.60 -19.37
C TRP A 240 -9.46 6.18 -19.84
N LEU A 241 -10.31 5.45 -19.11
CA LEU A 241 -10.75 4.13 -19.53
C LEU A 241 -11.47 4.17 -20.88
N GLY A 242 -12.31 5.18 -21.11
CA GLY A 242 -12.98 5.38 -22.40
C GLY A 242 -11.99 5.55 -23.56
N ARG A 243 -10.90 6.30 -23.35
CA ARG A 243 -9.84 6.45 -24.35
C ARG A 243 -9.11 5.12 -24.63
N LEU A 244 -8.86 4.31 -23.61
CA LEU A 244 -8.25 2.99 -23.76
C LEU A 244 -9.18 2.02 -24.51
N GLU A 245 -10.47 2.00 -24.19
CA GLU A 245 -11.49 1.17 -24.83
C GLU A 245 -11.67 1.51 -26.32
N GLN A 246 -11.56 2.79 -26.67
CA GLN A 246 -11.72 3.31 -28.03
C GLN A 246 -10.42 3.27 -28.86
N ALA A 247 -9.30 2.87 -28.27
CA ALA A 247 -8.04 2.79 -28.99
C ALA A 247 -8.12 1.69 -30.08
N GLU A 248 -7.99 2.10 -31.35
CA GLU A 248 -8.03 1.22 -32.52
C GLU A 248 -6.64 0.66 -32.88
N ALA A 249 -5.57 1.26 -32.33
CA ALA A 249 -4.19 0.89 -32.57
C ALA A 249 -3.39 0.90 -31.29
N LYS A 250 -2.33 0.08 -31.23
CA LYS A 250 -1.49 -0.06 -30.03
C LYS A 250 -0.84 1.27 -29.64
N GLU A 251 -0.40 2.09 -30.59
CA GLU A 251 0.25 3.36 -30.33
C GLU A 251 -0.69 4.34 -29.62
N LYS A 252 -1.98 4.36 -30.01
CA LYS A 252 -3.00 5.18 -29.34
C LYS A 252 -3.29 4.67 -27.92
N PHE A 253 -3.31 3.35 -27.76
CA PHE A 253 -3.47 2.71 -26.45
C PHE A 253 -2.30 3.03 -25.54
N ASP A 254 -1.06 2.85 -26.00
CA ASP A 254 0.16 3.10 -25.22
C ASP A 254 0.24 4.57 -24.77
N PHE A 255 -0.14 5.51 -25.64
CA PHE A 255 -0.20 6.93 -25.30
C PHE A 255 -1.25 7.22 -24.21
N ALA A 256 -2.47 6.69 -24.37
CA ALA A 256 -3.53 6.84 -23.38
C ALA A 256 -3.17 6.19 -22.05
N TRP A 257 -2.52 5.02 -22.10
CA TRP A 257 -2.03 4.29 -20.91
C TRP A 257 -1.01 5.11 -20.13
N ALA A 258 0.02 5.63 -20.80
CA ALA A 258 1.06 6.45 -20.19
C ALA A 258 0.49 7.70 -19.51
N GLN A 259 -0.46 8.39 -20.16
CA GLN A 259 -1.15 9.54 -19.56
C GLN A 259 -1.94 9.17 -18.31
N GLY A 260 -2.67 8.06 -18.34
CA GLY A 260 -3.48 7.63 -17.20
C GLY A 260 -2.65 7.24 -15.99
N VAL A 261 -1.54 6.53 -16.19
CA VAL A 261 -0.62 6.18 -15.10
C VAL A 261 -0.06 7.43 -14.42
N GLN A 262 0.32 8.46 -15.19
CA GLN A 262 0.78 9.74 -14.64
C GLN A 262 -0.31 10.43 -13.80
N ASN A 263 -1.55 10.43 -14.29
CA ASN A 263 -2.69 11.01 -13.56
C ASN A 263 -2.95 10.27 -12.24
N VAL A 264 -2.95 8.93 -12.26
CA VAL A 264 -3.16 8.11 -11.05
C VAL A 264 -2.05 8.37 -10.03
N LEU A 265 -0.79 8.43 -10.45
CA LEU A 265 0.32 8.75 -9.55
C LEU A 265 0.18 10.14 -8.92
N THR A 266 -0.25 11.13 -9.69
CA THR A 266 -0.50 12.50 -9.18
C THR A 266 -1.65 12.51 -8.15
N ILE A 267 -2.73 11.77 -8.41
CA ILE A 267 -3.87 11.64 -7.50
C ILE A 267 -3.44 10.96 -6.19
N VAL A 268 -2.71 9.84 -6.28
CA VAL A 268 -2.21 9.12 -5.10
C VAL A 268 -1.27 10.00 -4.27
N ALA A 269 -0.38 10.73 -4.92
CA ALA A 269 0.50 11.68 -4.24
C ALA A 269 -0.29 12.80 -3.54
N GLY A 270 -1.34 13.33 -4.18
CA GLY A 270 -2.25 14.32 -3.59
C GLY A 270 -3.04 13.79 -2.40
N LEU A 271 -3.51 12.55 -2.46
CA LEU A 271 -4.22 11.92 -1.34
C LEU A 271 -3.29 11.64 -0.14
N SER A 272 -2.05 11.28 -0.39
CA SER A 272 -1.06 11.06 0.67
C SER A 272 -0.67 12.34 1.40
N SER A 273 -0.75 13.51 0.75
CA SER A 273 -0.48 14.80 1.39
C SER A 273 -1.61 15.26 2.33
N LEU A 274 -2.84 14.78 2.14
CA LEU A 274 -3.96 15.07 3.03
C LEU A 274 -3.84 14.34 4.40
N ASP A 275 -3.20 13.19 4.44
CA ASP A 275 -2.96 12.43 5.68
C ASP A 275 -1.86 13.06 6.55
N SER A 276 -0.97 13.86 5.97
CA SER A 276 0.15 14.51 6.66
C SER A 276 -0.23 15.83 7.36
N GLY A 277 -1.41 16.36 7.08
CA GLY A 277 -1.86 17.68 7.61
C GLY A 277 -2.49 17.65 9.00
N SER A 278 -2.76 16.47 9.59
CA SER A 278 -3.50 16.37 10.87
C SER A 278 -2.64 16.18 12.12
N SER A 279 -1.31 16.17 12.01
CA SER A 279 -0.41 15.93 13.15
C SER A 279 0.31 17.18 13.69
N SER A 280 -0.09 18.40 13.29
CA SER A 280 0.60 19.64 13.67
C SER A 280 -0.21 20.59 14.58
N GLU A 281 -1.20 20.11 15.31
CA GLU A 281 -1.88 20.93 16.33
C GLU A 281 -2.00 20.14 17.64
N GLU A 282 -0.98 20.22 18.48
CA GLU A 282 -1.06 20.33 19.94
C GLU A 282 0.35 20.42 20.57
N ALA A 283 0.93 21.61 20.54
CA ALA A 283 1.84 22.05 21.57
C ALA A 283 1.50 23.51 21.87
N GLY A 284 0.41 23.69 22.62
CA GLY A 284 0.00 24.98 23.16
C GLY A 284 1.01 25.49 24.14
N THR A 285 1.60 26.65 23.83
CA THR A 285 2.18 27.53 24.86
C THR A 285 1.35 28.81 24.82
N GLU A 286 0.51 28.97 25.84
CA GLU A 286 -0.19 30.22 26.11
C GLU A 286 0.83 31.37 26.29
N SER A 287 0.69 32.40 25.47
CA SER A 287 1.24 33.73 25.78
C SER A 287 0.16 34.76 25.46
N PRO A 288 -0.23 35.60 26.41
CA PRO A 288 -1.32 36.55 26.21
C PRO A 288 -0.82 37.85 25.61
N GLY A 289 -1.53 38.33 24.59
CA GLY A 289 -1.65 39.75 24.24
C GLY A 289 -0.80 40.23 23.09
N ALA A 290 -1.46 40.42 21.91
CA ALA A 290 -1.26 41.60 21.04
C ALA A 290 -2.26 41.61 19.89
N GLU A 291 -3.08 42.61 19.82
CA GLU A 291 -3.74 43.38 18.77
C GLU A 291 -4.07 42.72 17.39
N GLU A 292 -5.37 42.84 17.08
CA GLU A 292 -5.99 42.52 15.80
C GLU A 292 -5.40 43.32 14.64
N GLY A 293 -4.78 42.61 13.66
CA GLY A 293 -4.48 43.11 12.33
C GLY A 293 -5.21 42.24 11.29
N PRO A 294 -5.60 42.74 10.09
CA PRO A 294 -6.45 42.04 9.15
C PRO A 294 -5.75 40.82 8.56
N ALA A 295 -6.47 39.71 8.53
CA ALA A 295 -6.04 38.41 8.02
C ALA A 295 -5.70 38.49 6.52
N GLU A 296 -4.43 38.45 6.17
CA GLU A 296 -3.97 38.05 4.84
C GLU A 296 -4.10 36.53 4.72
N THR A 297 -4.97 36.11 3.83
CA THR A 297 -5.07 34.71 3.37
C THR A 297 -3.79 34.34 2.64
N THR A 298 -2.84 33.76 3.34
CA THR A 298 -1.64 33.16 2.73
C THR A 298 -2.04 31.91 1.99
N GLU A 299 -2.17 31.98 0.67
CA GLU A 299 -2.18 30.80 -0.22
C GLU A 299 -0.92 29.98 0.07
N SER A 300 -1.09 28.78 0.57
CA SER A 300 -0.02 27.81 0.82
C SER A 300 0.55 27.37 -0.54
N SER A 301 1.62 28.00 -0.99
CA SER A 301 2.36 27.57 -2.19
C SER A 301 2.87 26.14 -2.02
N PRO A 302 2.78 25.29 -3.04
CA PRO A 302 3.26 23.92 -2.98
C PRO A 302 4.76 23.89 -2.64
N VAL A 303 5.11 23.10 -1.61
CA VAL A 303 6.49 22.95 -1.15
C VAL A 303 7.37 22.47 -2.32
N PRO A 304 8.42 23.22 -2.70
CA PRO A 304 9.24 22.87 -3.84
C PRO A 304 10.12 21.65 -3.55
N LEU A 305 9.92 20.55 -4.26
CA LEU A 305 10.63 19.28 -4.11
C LEU A 305 11.68 19.07 -5.21
N VAL A 306 12.79 18.39 -4.90
CA VAL A 306 13.82 17.95 -5.83
C VAL A 306 13.97 16.43 -5.77
N LYS A 307 14.07 15.82 -6.95
CA LYS A 307 14.30 14.38 -7.10
C LYS A 307 15.81 14.11 -7.20
N VAL A 308 16.34 13.30 -6.29
CA VAL A 308 17.73 12.86 -6.29
C VAL A 308 17.79 11.39 -6.72
N VAL A 309 18.45 11.11 -7.83
CA VAL A 309 18.62 9.75 -8.36
C VAL A 309 20.05 9.31 -8.07
N LEU A 310 20.19 8.34 -7.18
CA LEU A 310 21.48 7.75 -6.78
C LEU A 310 21.76 6.50 -7.60
N LYS A 311 22.82 6.54 -8.37
CA LYS A 311 23.29 5.41 -9.19
C LYS A 311 24.06 4.41 -8.32
N GLY A 312 23.59 3.17 -8.23
CA GLY A 312 24.27 2.10 -7.50
C GLY A 312 23.33 1.24 -6.66
N LYS A 313 23.87 0.14 -6.12
CA LYS A 313 23.14 -0.73 -5.18
C LYS A 313 23.43 -0.28 -3.76
N TYR A 314 22.40 -0.01 -3.00
CA TYR A 314 22.48 0.44 -1.61
C TYR A 314 21.74 -0.53 -0.71
N GLY A 315 22.40 -1.01 0.34
CA GLY A 315 21.77 -1.82 1.40
C GLY A 315 20.88 -0.95 2.31
N ALA A 316 19.95 -1.56 3.07
CA ALA A 316 19.01 -0.82 3.92
C ALA A 316 19.69 0.17 4.87
N ALA A 317 20.72 -0.26 5.61
CA ALA A 317 21.47 0.63 6.50
C ALA A 317 22.20 1.78 5.79
N GLU A 318 22.55 1.60 4.51
CA GLU A 318 23.17 2.63 3.70
C GLU A 318 22.12 3.62 3.17
N GLN A 319 20.94 3.13 2.84
CA GLN A 319 19.78 3.96 2.46
C GLN A 319 19.41 4.89 3.60
N ASP A 320 19.26 4.39 4.84
CA ASP A 320 18.95 5.19 6.02
C ASP A 320 20.01 6.29 6.24
N ARG A 321 21.28 5.94 6.12
CA ARG A 321 22.38 6.91 6.24
C ARG A 321 22.32 8.00 5.15
N LEU A 322 21.99 7.62 3.92
CA LEU A 322 21.87 8.56 2.79
C LEU A 322 20.66 9.49 2.98
N LEU A 323 19.55 8.96 3.51
CA LEU A 323 18.37 9.75 3.88
C LEU A 323 18.72 10.80 4.93
N ASP A 324 19.39 10.41 6.01
CA ASP A 324 19.85 11.33 7.07
C ASP A 324 20.81 12.39 6.53
N GLN A 325 21.73 12.01 5.65
CA GLN A 325 22.67 12.95 5.01
C GLN A 325 21.94 13.96 4.12
N LEU A 326 20.94 13.55 3.36
CA LEU A 326 20.13 14.47 2.56
C LEU A 326 19.28 15.39 3.41
N ALA A 327 18.63 14.85 4.44
CA ALA A 327 17.81 15.59 5.37
C ALA A 327 18.63 16.73 6.05
N SER A 328 19.87 16.45 6.44
CA SER A 328 20.75 17.44 7.06
C SER A 328 21.22 18.58 6.14
N ARG A 329 20.97 18.48 4.83
CA ARG A 329 21.39 19.47 3.82
C ARG A 329 20.27 20.40 3.37
N VAL A 330 19.03 20.16 3.80
CA VAL A 330 17.88 20.99 3.50
C VAL A 330 17.77 22.11 4.53
N ASP A 331 17.62 23.35 4.07
CA ASP A 331 17.46 24.50 4.94
C ASP A 331 16.07 24.48 5.59
N GLY A 332 15.98 24.54 6.93
CA GLY A 332 14.72 24.61 7.65
C GLY A 332 14.41 23.46 8.60
N GLY A 333 15.29 22.45 8.73
CA GLY A 333 15.25 21.46 9.81
C GLY A 333 14.20 20.35 9.71
N GLU A 334 13.18 20.48 8.90
CA GLU A 334 12.19 19.42 8.59
C GLU A 334 12.27 19.03 7.12
N ALA A 335 13.24 18.19 6.78
CA ALA A 335 13.35 17.67 5.44
C ALA A 335 12.30 16.58 5.23
N LEU A 336 11.34 16.84 4.34
CA LEU A 336 10.52 15.79 3.76
C LEU A 336 11.41 14.98 2.80
N VAL A 337 12.02 13.92 3.30
CA VAL A 337 12.70 12.95 2.46
C VAL A 337 11.76 11.76 2.28
N ARG A 338 11.29 11.55 1.05
CA ARG A 338 10.49 10.37 0.71
C ARG A 338 11.28 9.50 -0.25
N GLU A 339 11.45 8.24 0.12
CA GLU A 339 11.90 7.20 -0.78
C GLU A 339 10.80 6.89 -1.79
N LEU A 340 11.12 6.97 -3.09
CA LEU A 340 10.12 6.80 -4.14
C LEU A 340 10.23 5.51 -4.93
N ALA A 341 11.22 4.72 -4.83
CA ALA A 341 11.36 3.40 -5.41
C ALA A 341 12.79 3.12 -5.90
N ALA A 342 13.27 1.92 -5.65
CA ALA A 342 14.40 1.36 -6.37
C ALA A 342 13.93 0.89 -7.74
N THR A 343 14.27 1.61 -8.79
CA THR A 343 14.11 1.13 -10.17
C THR A 343 15.43 0.48 -10.61
N GLY A 344 15.48 -0.83 -10.56
CA GLY A 344 16.69 -1.57 -10.92
C GLY A 344 17.82 -1.43 -9.89
N THR A 345 18.91 -0.74 -10.23
CA THR A 345 20.06 -0.49 -9.33
C THR A 345 20.07 0.93 -8.77
N ASP A 346 19.10 1.77 -9.09
CA ASP A 346 19.12 3.18 -8.73
C ASP A 346 18.16 3.45 -7.56
N LEU A 347 18.62 4.20 -6.56
CA LEU A 347 17.82 4.69 -5.45
C LEU A 347 17.28 6.08 -5.79
N ILE A 348 15.97 6.27 -5.73
CA ILE A 348 15.32 7.55 -6.04
C ILE A 348 14.77 8.14 -4.74
N LEU A 349 15.28 9.32 -4.37
CA LEU A 349 14.89 10.06 -3.19
C LEU A 349 14.24 11.39 -3.60
N THR A 350 13.15 11.77 -2.94
CA THR A 350 12.55 13.09 -3.11
C THR A 350 12.81 13.91 -1.86
N VAL A 351 13.38 15.10 -2.05
CA VAL A 351 13.90 15.95 -0.97
C VAL A 351 13.28 17.35 -1.08
N GLY A 352 12.85 17.92 0.04
CA GLY A 352 12.37 19.30 0.10
C GLY A 352 12.13 19.82 1.51
N PRO A 353 11.93 21.12 1.69
CA PRO A 353 11.83 22.14 0.62
C PRO A 353 13.17 22.49 -0.02
N VAL A 354 13.23 22.52 -1.34
CA VAL A 354 14.41 22.95 -2.11
C VAL A 354 13.95 23.85 -3.24
N GLU A 355 14.25 25.15 -3.18
CA GLU A 355 13.83 26.11 -4.20
C GLU A 355 14.64 25.99 -5.49
N ASP A 356 15.94 25.84 -5.39
CA ASP A 356 16.87 25.73 -6.51
C ASP A 356 17.64 24.40 -6.48
N SER A 357 17.38 23.53 -7.46
CA SER A 357 18.02 22.22 -7.58
C SER A 357 19.52 22.33 -7.90
N ALA A 358 19.99 23.38 -8.56
CA ALA A 358 21.41 23.57 -8.83
C ALA A 358 22.17 23.99 -7.56
N ALA A 359 21.64 24.96 -6.81
CA ALA A 359 22.20 25.36 -5.53
C ALA A 359 22.18 24.21 -4.50
N PHE A 360 21.14 23.38 -4.52
CA PHE A 360 21.09 22.19 -3.68
C PHE A 360 22.14 21.14 -4.08
N ALA A 361 22.37 20.92 -5.38
CA ALA A 361 23.41 20.02 -5.87
C ALA A 361 24.81 20.42 -5.37
N GLU A 362 25.10 21.72 -5.27
CA GLU A 362 26.39 22.22 -4.73
C GLU A 362 26.55 21.89 -3.23
N LYS A 363 25.46 21.79 -2.48
CA LYS A 363 25.47 21.38 -1.06
C LYS A 363 25.73 19.90 -0.87
N LEU A 364 25.61 19.07 -1.89
CA LEU A 364 25.85 17.61 -1.84
C LEU A 364 27.37 17.28 -1.86
N THR A 365 28.11 17.82 -0.90
CA THR A 365 29.54 17.57 -0.76
C THR A 365 29.81 16.09 -0.44
N GLY A 366 30.82 15.51 -1.13
CA GLY A 366 31.13 14.06 -1.00
C GLY A 366 30.33 13.18 -1.98
N TRP A 367 29.53 13.78 -2.86
CA TRP A 367 28.81 13.08 -3.90
C TRP A 367 29.32 13.51 -5.26
N THR A 368 29.40 12.58 -6.21
CA THR A 368 29.75 12.87 -7.59
C THR A 368 28.44 13.17 -8.37
N ILE A 369 28.19 14.44 -8.65
CA ILE A 369 27.03 14.86 -9.42
C ILE A 369 27.32 14.62 -10.91
N SER A 370 26.51 13.80 -11.56
CA SER A 370 26.64 13.50 -12.99
C SER A 370 25.70 14.34 -13.88
N LYS A 371 24.57 14.77 -13.34
CA LYS A 371 23.60 15.61 -14.06
C LYS A 371 22.74 16.42 -13.07
N VAL A 372 22.46 17.67 -13.43
CA VAL A 372 21.42 18.49 -12.81
C VAL A 372 20.47 18.92 -13.92
N ASP A 373 19.19 18.58 -13.78
CA ASP A 373 18.14 18.95 -14.69
C ASP A 373 17.17 19.88 -13.96
N GLN A 374 17.28 21.16 -14.21
CA GLN A 374 16.46 22.18 -13.55
C GLN A 374 14.99 22.14 -13.99
N ALA A 375 14.71 21.76 -15.25
CA ALA A 375 13.35 21.71 -15.76
C ALA A 375 12.53 20.59 -15.10
N THR A 376 13.14 19.44 -14.87
CA THR A 376 12.51 18.31 -14.17
C THR A 376 12.84 18.27 -12.68
N ARG A 377 13.61 19.25 -12.17
CA ARG A 377 14.10 19.31 -10.80
C ARG A 377 14.76 18.00 -10.34
N THR A 378 15.61 17.44 -11.21
CA THR A 378 16.24 16.13 -10.98
C THR A 378 17.76 16.26 -10.91
N ILE A 379 18.35 15.70 -9.86
CA ILE A 379 19.80 15.57 -9.66
C ILE A 379 20.15 14.10 -9.79
N VAL A 380 21.11 13.76 -10.67
CA VAL A 380 21.66 12.42 -10.77
C VAL A 380 23.05 12.42 -10.15
N ALA A 381 23.24 11.58 -9.15
CA ALA A 381 24.47 11.52 -8.39
C ALA A 381 24.91 10.08 -8.10
N THR A 382 26.16 9.93 -7.68
CA THR A 382 26.72 8.68 -7.12
C THR A 382 27.30 9.03 -5.77
N SER A 383 26.96 8.30 -4.72
CA SER A 383 27.61 8.48 -3.42
C SER A 383 29.07 7.99 -3.51
N SER A 384 30.02 8.79 -3.09
CA SER A 384 31.38 8.28 -2.88
C SER A 384 31.36 7.35 -1.67
N PRO A 385 31.94 6.13 -1.75
CA PRO A 385 32.12 5.32 -0.56
C PRO A 385 32.90 6.16 0.46
N ALA A 386 32.44 6.18 1.70
CA ALA A 386 33.17 6.84 2.78
C ALA A 386 34.57 6.21 2.90
N PRO A 387 35.63 7.01 3.08
CA PRO A 387 37.00 6.49 3.25
C PRO A 387 37.14 5.60 4.47
#